data_75371ad64a4c9bf5a898a07b8313ff86
#
_entry.id   75371ad64a4c9bf5a898a07b8313ff86
#
_cell.length_a   1.000
_cell.length_b   1.000
_cell.length_c   1.000
_cell.angle_alpha   90.00
_cell.angle_beta   90.00
_cell.angle_gamma   90.00
#
_symmetry.space_group_name_H-M   'P 1'
#
loop_
_entity.id
_entity.type
_entity.pdbx_description
1 polymer ?
#
loop_
_entity_poly.entity_id
_entity_poly.type
_entity_poly.pdbx_seq_one_letter_code
_entity_poly.pdbx_strand_id
1 'polypeptide(L)'
;MSTAEDITQERVVDIMRDERFVMLSTATADGKVVSHPMTPQEVTDGANVWFLLGLQGDQADAIRVNPHVNLAFAETGSWLSVSGVAEFVEDRSKVAELWDGQLDEYFTGPDDPNLGLLKFVGQSAQYWGVPGGGMVAAVKIMASKVTGSEPPGQMGTVEL
;
A
#
# COMPACT_ATOMS: atom_id res chain seq x y z
N MET A 1 -6.18 -17.16 -23.21
CA MET A 1 -5.02 -16.44 -22.67
C MET A 1 -5.38 -14.98 -22.56
N SER A 2 -5.61 -14.49 -21.36
CA SER A 2 -5.85 -13.06 -21.20
C SER A 2 -4.55 -12.33 -21.50
N THR A 3 -4.54 -11.47 -22.50
CA THR A 3 -3.46 -10.52 -22.68
C THR A 3 -3.46 -9.62 -21.46
N ALA A 4 -2.36 -9.60 -20.72
CA ALA A 4 -2.16 -8.60 -19.69
C ALA A 4 -2.30 -7.24 -20.37
N GLU A 5 -3.32 -6.47 -20.01
CA GLU A 5 -3.28 -5.05 -20.32
C GLU A 5 -2.17 -4.44 -19.47
N ASP A 6 -1.29 -3.71 -20.12
CA ASP A 6 -0.24 -2.99 -19.42
C ASP A 6 -0.91 -1.98 -18.49
N ILE A 7 -0.80 -2.23 -17.18
CA ILE A 7 -1.25 -1.26 -16.19
C ILE A 7 -0.33 -0.04 -16.24
N THR A 8 -0.91 1.15 -16.26
CA THR A 8 -0.15 2.39 -16.26
C THR A 8 0.14 2.85 -14.84
N GLN A 9 1.20 3.64 -14.66
CA GLN A 9 1.50 4.28 -13.38
C GLN A 9 0.32 5.12 -12.88
N GLU A 10 -0.35 5.85 -13.76
CA GLU A 10 -1.55 6.63 -13.41
C GLU A 10 -2.64 5.75 -12.81
N ARG A 11 -2.89 4.58 -13.39
CA ARG A 11 -3.89 3.63 -12.86
C ARG A 11 -3.45 3.05 -11.51
N VAL A 12 -2.18 2.76 -11.33
CA VAL A 12 -1.64 2.33 -10.03
C VAL A 12 -1.90 3.38 -8.96
N VAL A 13 -1.57 4.64 -9.24
CA VAL A 13 -1.78 5.76 -8.31
C VAL A 13 -3.28 5.93 -7.98
N ASP A 14 -4.16 5.80 -8.95
CA ASP A 14 -5.61 5.88 -8.73
C ASP A 14 -6.10 4.79 -7.76
N ILE A 15 -5.63 3.56 -7.94
CA ILE A 15 -5.96 2.45 -7.03
C ILE A 15 -5.43 2.74 -5.62
N MET A 16 -4.20 3.22 -5.51
CA MET A 16 -3.60 3.55 -4.21
C MET A 16 -4.38 4.65 -3.48
N ARG A 17 -4.93 5.62 -4.19
CA ARG A 17 -5.74 6.72 -3.62
C ARG A 17 -7.13 6.29 -3.19
N ASP A 18 -7.70 5.27 -3.83
CA ASP A 18 -9.05 4.81 -3.54
C ASP A 18 -9.13 4.00 -2.25
N GLU A 19 -8.02 3.43 -1.78
CA GLU A 19 -7.98 2.58 -0.60
C GLU A 19 -7.64 3.38 0.66
N ARG A 20 -8.50 3.27 1.68
CA ARG A 20 -8.27 3.91 2.97
C ARG A 20 -7.16 3.24 3.76
N PHE A 21 -7.06 1.91 3.66
CA PHE A 21 -6.09 1.12 4.40
C PHE A 21 -5.23 0.32 3.43
N VAL A 22 -3.99 0.15 3.80
CA VAL A 22 -3.03 -0.65 3.06
C VAL A 22 -2.28 -1.55 4.05
N MET A 23 -1.92 -2.75 3.62
CA MET A 23 -1.02 -3.59 4.40
C MET A 23 0.41 -3.28 4.01
N LEU A 24 1.18 -2.75 4.96
CA LEU A 24 2.60 -2.49 4.80
C LEU A 24 3.38 -3.67 5.39
N SER A 25 4.15 -4.35 4.55
CA SER A 25 4.96 -5.51 4.94
C SER A 25 6.43 -5.12 5.06
N THR A 26 7.02 -5.47 6.20
CA THR A 26 8.42 -5.24 6.53
C THR A 26 9.13 -6.55 6.77
N ALA A 27 10.45 -6.57 6.60
CA ALA A 27 11.29 -7.71 6.95
C ALA A 27 12.09 -7.40 8.22
N THR A 28 11.93 -8.23 9.25
CA THR A 28 12.67 -8.10 10.50
C THR A 28 14.11 -8.57 10.37
N ALA A 29 14.96 -8.24 11.35
CA ALA A 29 16.36 -8.63 11.35
C ALA A 29 16.56 -10.15 11.34
N ASP A 30 15.63 -10.93 11.90
CA ASP A 30 15.65 -12.39 11.92
C ASP A 30 14.96 -13.05 10.71
N GLY A 31 14.58 -12.24 9.70
CA GLY A 31 14.04 -12.72 8.44
C GLY A 31 12.54 -12.96 8.40
N LYS A 32 11.80 -12.57 9.42
CA LYS A 32 10.33 -12.64 9.37
C LYS A 32 9.78 -11.51 8.53
N VAL A 33 8.70 -11.78 7.81
CA VAL A 33 7.93 -10.77 7.09
C VAL A 33 6.66 -10.50 7.87
N VAL A 34 6.46 -9.26 8.28
CA VAL A 34 5.34 -8.84 9.13
C VAL A 34 4.55 -7.77 8.41
N SER A 35 3.23 -7.88 8.41
CA SER A 35 2.33 -6.93 7.77
C SER A 35 1.54 -6.14 8.82
N HIS A 36 1.49 -4.82 8.65
CA HIS A 36 0.72 -3.93 9.51
C HIS A 36 -0.28 -3.14 8.67
N PRO A 37 -1.51 -2.96 9.16
CA PRO A 37 -2.45 -2.05 8.50
C PRO A 37 -2.00 -0.60 8.72
N MET A 38 -1.98 0.17 7.63
CA MET A 38 -1.58 1.57 7.64
C MET A 38 -2.59 2.40 6.87
N THR A 39 -2.72 3.65 7.26
CA THR A 39 -3.52 4.63 6.51
C THR A 39 -2.58 5.55 5.74
N PRO A 40 -2.56 5.50 4.39
CA PRO A 40 -1.83 6.48 3.60
C PRO A 40 -2.36 7.88 3.87
N GLN A 41 -1.46 8.83 4.15
CA GLN A 41 -1.83 10.22 4.37
C GLN A 41 -1.88 11.02 3.07
N GLU A 42 -0.98 10.71 2.17
CA GLU A 42 -0.90 11.33 0.85
C GLU A 42 -0.28 10.34 -0.14
N VAL A 43 -0.84 10.26 -1.33
CA VAL A 43 -0.28 9.51 -2.46
C VAL A 43 0.01 10.50 -3.58
N THR A 44 1.27 10.59 -4.00
CA THR A 44 1.68 11.51 -5.08
C THR A 44 1.53 10.87 -6.46
N ASP A 45 1.54 11.68 -7.51
CA ASP A 45 1.48 11.21 -8.90
C ASP A 45 2.66 10.31 -9.27
N GLY A 46 3.79 10.45 -8.57
CA GLY A 46 4.97 9.61 -8.75
C GLY A 46 4.91 8.27 -7.99
N ALA A 47 3.75 7.88 -7.48
CA ALA A 47 3.56 6.68 -6.67
C ALA A 47 4.39 6.67 -5.37
N ASN A 48 4.60 7.83 -4.78
CA ASN A 48 5.15 7.98 -3.45
C ASN A 48 4.02 8.09 -2.43
N VAL A 49 4.21 7.50 -1.26
CA VAL A 49 3.20 7.52 -0.20
C VAL A 49 3.81 8.06 1.08
N TRP A 50 3.10 8.97 1.72
CA TRP A 50 3.47 9.51 3.02
C TRP A 50 2.64 8.86 4.11
N PHE A 51 3.30 8.42 5.17
CA PHE A 51 2.69 7.85 6.36
C PHE A 51 3.13 8.59 7.61
N LEU A 52 2.26 8.64 8.60
CA LEU A 52 2.58 9.05 9.96
C LEU A 52 2.55 7.82 10.86
N LEU A 53 3.61 7.57 11.61
CA LEU A 53 3.70 6.41 12.49
C LEU A 53 4.66 6.70 13.67
N GLY A 54 4.63 5.80 14.67
CA GLY A 54 5.56 5.89 15.80
C GLY A 54 7.00 5.60 15.39
N LEU A 55 7.91 6.39 15.92
CA LEU A 55 9.36 6.21 15.71
C LEU A 55 9.96 5.07 16.53
N GLN A 56 9.23 4.57 17.52
CA GLN A 56 9.64 3.47 18.38
C GLN A 56 8.77 2.23 18.11
N GLY A 57 9.36 1.06 18.28
CA GLY A 57 8.68 -0.21 18.14
C GLY A 57 9.22 -1.06 16.99
N ASP A 58 8.70 -2.28 16.91
CA ASP A 58 9.23 -3.31 16.02
C ASP A 58 9.12 -2.94 14.54
N GLN A 59 8.04 -2.27 14.15
CA GLN A 59 7.84 -1.84 12.77
C GLN A 59 8.87 -0.79 12.33
N ALA A 60 9.09 0.23 13.17
CA ALA A 60 10.08 1.27 12.87
C ALA A 60 11.49 0.68 12.84
N ASP A 61 11.81 -0.21 13.78
CA ASP A 61 13.11 -0.88 13.82
C ASP A 61 13.34 -1.75 12.57
N ALA A 62 12.32 -2.48 12.13
CA ALA A 62 12.39 -3.30 10.92
C ALA A 62 12.65 -2.45 9.67
N ILE A 63 11.99 -1.31 9.54
CA ILE A 63 12.19 -0.37 8.43
C ILE A 63 13.62 0.19 8.41
N ARG A 64 14.16 0.52 9.58
CA ARG A 64 15.54 1.01 9.69
C ARG A 64 16.59 -0.04 9.32
N VAL A 65 16.32 -1.31 9.66
CA VAL A 65 17.21 -2.43 9.33
C VAL A 65 17.12 -2.79 7.84
N ASN A 66 15.89 -2.83 7.30
CA ASN A 66 15.65 -3.13 5.90
C ASN A 66 14.60 -2.18 5.33
N PRO A 67 15.02 -1.20 4.52
CA PRO A 67 14.09 -0.22 3.95
C PRO A 67 13.22 -0.77 2.81
N HIS A 68 13.51 -1.96 2.30
CA HIS A 68 12.69 -2.60 1.26
C HIS A 68 11.40 -3.11 1.87
N VAL A 69 10.28 -2.55 1.43
CA VAL A 69 8.95 -2.84 1.96
C VAL A 69 7.96 -3.06 0.82
N ASN A 70 6.80 -3.59 1.16
CA ASN A 70 5.71 -3.79 0.21
C ASN A 70 4.42 -3.18 0.75
N LEU A 71 3.68 -2.55 -0.13
CA LEU A 71 2.31 -2.10 0.12
C LEU A 71 1.34 -2.99 -0.65
N ALA A 72 0.40 -3.59 0.04
CA ALA A 72 -0.65 -4.41 -0.57
C ALA A 72 -2.01 -3.75 -0.39
N PHE A 73 -2.63 -3.42 -1.51
CA PHE A 73 -3.97 -2.85 -1.61
C PHE A 73 -4.90 -3.95 -2.11
N ALA A 74 -5.93 -4.28 -1.35
CA ALA A 74 -6.81 -5.38 -1.68
C ALA A 74 -8.27 -5.05 -1.41
N GLU A 75 -9.08 -5.19 -2.44
CA GLU A 75 -10.52 -5.30 -2.33
C GLU A 75 -11.00 -6.40 -3.28
N THR A 76 -12.22 -6.87 -3.11
CA THR A 76 -12.74 -7.93 -3.97
C THR A 76 -12.77 -7.46 -5.42
N GLY A 77 -11.98 -8.11 -6.28
CA GLY A 77 -11.89 -7.81 -7.70
C GLY A 77 -10.77 -6.85 -8.10
N SER A 78 -9.98 -6.37 -7.13
CA SER A 78 -8.84 -5.49 -7.43
C SER A 78 -7.75 -5.68 -6.39
N TRP A 79 -6.61 -6.18 -6.82
CA TRP A 79 -5.45 -6.44 -5.96
C TRP A 79 -4.22 -5.77 -6.55
N LEU A 80 -3.53 -5.01 -5.72
CA LEU A 80 -2.32 -4.27 -6.11
C LEU A 80 -1.22 -4.50 -5.07
N SER A 81 -0.06 -4.92 -5.54
CA SER A 81 1.16 -5.06 -4.73
C SER A 81 2.20 -4.08 -5.24
N VAL A 82 2.63 -3.16 -4.38
CA VAL A 82 3.64 -2.16 -4.73
C VAL A 82 4.88 -2.40 -3.89
N SER A 83 6.00 -2.69 -4.55
CA SER A 83 7.30 -2.83 -3.91
C SER A 83 8.05 -1.51 -3.98
N GLY A 84 8.76 -1.17 -2.93
CA GLY A 84 9.51 0.07 -2.89
C GLY A 84 10.41 0.18 -1.68
N VAL A 85 10.87 1.39 -1.43
CA VAL A 85 11.77 1.73 -0.35
C VAL A 85 11.12 2.75 0.56
N ALA A 86 11.17 2.52 1.86
CA ALA A 86 10.65 3.43 2.87
C ALA A 86 11.79 4.02 3.69
N GLU A 87 11.71 5.31 3.97
CA GLU A 87 12.67 6.01 4.81
C GLU A 87 11.96 6.99 5.75
N PHE A 88 12.49 7.16 6.94
CA PHE A 88 12.06 8.22 7.84
C PHE A 88 12.63 9.56 7.38
N VAL A 89 11.77 10.56 7.35
CA VAL A 89 12.11 11.93 6.94
C VAL A 89 11.86 12.88 8.10
N GLU A 90 12.83 13.75 8.39
CA GLU A 90 12.68 14.80 9.39
C GLU A 90 12.16 16.07 8.72
N ASP A 91 10.84 16.24 8.74
CA ASP A 91 10.17 17.43 8.23
C ASP A 91 8.92 17.70 9.06
N ARG A 92 9.05 18.50 10.10
CA ARG A 92 7.94 18.82 11.00
C ARG A 92 6.85 19.66 10.32
N SER A 93 7.18 20.42 9.30
CA SER A 93 6.18 21.15 8.51
C SER A 93 5.28 20.18 7.75
N LYS A 94 5.85 19.13 7.17
CA LYS A 94 5.08 18.08 6.48
C LYS A 94 4.24 17.28 7.46
N VAL A 95 4.75 16.97 8.64
CA VAL A 95 3.99 16.31 9.71
C VAL A 95 2.76 17.15 10.08
N ALA A 96 2.93 18.45 10.29
CA ALA A 96 1.84 19.35 10.62
C ALA A 96 0.79 19.45 9.50
N GLU A 97 1.24 19.47 8.24
CA GLU A 97 0.37 19.47 7.07
C GLU A 97 -0.51 18.21 6.98
N LEU A 98 0.09 17.04 7.28
CA LEU A 98 -0.58 15.75 7.19
C LEU A 98 -1.36 15.38 8.48
N TRP A 99 -1.17 16.13 9.57
CA TRP A 99 -1.80 15.82 10.84
C TRP A 99 -3.33 15.82 10.72
N ASP A 100 -3.94 14.76 11.25
CA ASP A 100 -5.38 14.58 11.30
C ASP A 100 -5.79 14.20 12.73
N GLY A 101 -6.91 14.71 13.21
CA GLY A 101 -7.44 14.42 14.54
C GLY A 101 -7.72 12.95 14.82
N GLN A 102 -7.78 12.10 13.79
CA GLN A 102 -7.87 10.65 13.97
C GLN A 102 -6.63 10.05 14.65
N LEU A 103 -5.52 10.77 14.64
CA LEU A 103 -4.27 10.36 15.27
C LEU A 103 -4.19 10.75 16.75
N ASP A 104 -5.15 11.50 17.28
CA ASP A 104 -5.19 11.97 18.68
C ASP A 104 -5.23 10.81 19.71
N GLU A 105 -5.70 9.63 19.29
CA GLU A 105 -5.70 8.45 20.15
C GLU A 105 -4.31 7.85 20.36
N TYR A 106 -3.37 8.12 19.44
CA TYR A 106 -2.06 7.50 19.43
C TYR A 106 -0.93 8.46 19.76
N PHE A 107 -1.13 9.75 19.51
CA PHE A 107 -0.12 10.78 19.66
C PHE A 107 -0.70 12.02 20.34
N THR A 108 0.14 12.76 21.04
CA THR A 108 -0.28 13.97 21.76
C THR A 108 -0.58 15.15 20.85
N GLY A 109 -0.10 15.12 19.62
CA GLY A 109 -0.26 16.18 18.65
C GLY A 109 0.80 16.11 17.56
N PRO A 110 0.80 17.06 16.59
CA PRO A 110 1.81 17.07 15.52
C PRO A 110 3.23 17.33 16.02
N ASP A 111 3.38 17.79 17.26
CA ASP A 111 4.68 18.03 17.89
C ASP A 111 5.16 16.85 18.76
N ASP A 112 4.41 15.74 18.80
CA ASP A 112 4.80 14.56 19.57
C ASP A 112 6.18 14.06 19.09
N PRO A 113 7.19 13.95 19.99
CA PRO A 113 8.51 13.49 19.59
C PRO A 113 8.55 12.04 19.12
N ASN A 114 7.55 11.22 19.45
CA ASN A 114 7.42 9.85 18.95
C ASN A 114 6.70 9.76 17.60
N LEU A 115 6.13 10.85 17.12
CA LEU A 115 5.47 10.89 15.81
C LEU A 115 6.51 11.08 14.70
N GLY A 116 6.60 10.13 13.80
CA GLY A 116 7.50 10.14 12.66
C GLY A 116 6.80 10.26 11.33
N LEU A 117 7.54 10.73 10.35
CA LEU A 117 7.13 10.85 8.95
C LEU A 117 7.89 9.79 8.15
N LEU A 118 7.15 8.92 7.48
CA LEU A 118 7.70 7.89 6.61
C LEU A 118 7.33 8.20 5.16
N LYS A 119 8.34 8.22 4.30
CA LYS A 119 8.17 8.34 2.86
C LYS A 119 8.40 6.98 2.21
N PHE A 120 7.40 6.48 1.51
CA PHE A 120 7.52 5.30 0.66
C PHE A 120 7.69 5.75 -0.79
N VAL A 121 8.72 5.23 -1.45
CA VAL A 121 8.98 5.46 -2.86
C VAL A 121 8.70 4.17 -3.61
N GLY A 122 7.65 4.16 -4.44
CA GLY A 122 7.28 3.00 -5.24
C GLY A 122 8.29 2.74 -6.35
N GLN A 123 8.66 1.48 -6.54
CA GLN A 123 9.62 1.04 -7.55
C GLN A 123 8.99 0.15 -8.61
N SER A 124 8.11 -0.76 -8.20
CA SER A 124 7.38 -1.62 -9.11
C SER A 124 6.01 -1.99 -8.54
N ALA A 125 5.08 -2.28 -9.40
CA ALA A 125 3.75 -2.69 -9.00
C ALA A 125 3.28 -3.89 -9.80
N GLN A 126 2.57 -4.80 -9.13
CA GLN A 126 1.87 -5.91 -9.75
C GLN A 126 0.38 -5.76 -9.47
N TYR A 127 -0.41 -5.92 -10.49
CA TYR A 127 -1.85 -5.77 -10.42
C TYR A 127 -2.57 -7.02 -10.91
N TRP A 128 -3.64 -7.37 -10.21
CA TRP A 128 -4.61 -8.34 -10.68
C TRP A 128 -6.01 -7.78 -10.45
N GLY A 129 -6.82 -7.73 -11.50
CA GLY A 129 -8.16 -7.15 -11.41
C GLY A 129 -9.18 -7.91 -12.22
N VAL A 130 -10.44 -7.83 -11.78
CA VAL A 130 -11.60 -8.39 -12.47
C VAL A 130 -12.49 -7.23 -12.93
N PRO A 131 -12.81 -7.13 -14.23
CA PRO A 131 -13.69 -6.08 -14.72
C PRO A 131 -15.07 -6.10 -14.05
N GLY A 132 -15.61 -4.94 -13.70
CA GLY A 132 -16.95 -4.77 -13.14
C GLY A 132 -17.05 -4.58 -11.64
N GLY A 133 -15.92 -4.52 -10.93
CA GLY A 133 -15.88 -4.24 -9.48
C GLY A 133 -16.14 -5.44 -8.59
N GLY A 134 -16.15 -5.23 -7.28
CA GLY A 134 -16.06 -6.29 -6.27
C GLY A 134 -17.17 -7.35 -6.33
N MET A 135 -18.43 -6.96 -6.40
CA MET A 135 -19.53 -7.92 -6.39
C MET A 135 -19.61 -8.71 -7.71
N VAL A 136 -19.41 -8.04 -8.83
CA VAL A 136 -19.39 -8.69 -10.14
C VAL A 136 -18.18 -9.64 -10.24
N ALA A 137 -17.04 -9.24 -9.70
CA ALA A 137 -15.86 -10.09 -9.62
C ALA A 137 -16.11 -11.35 -8.80
N ALA A 138 -16.72 -11.24 -7.64
CA ALA A 138 -17.05 -12.39 -6.79
C ALA A 138 -17.97 -13.37 -7.50
N VAL A 139 -19.00 -12.89 -8.19
CA VAL A 139 -19.91 -13.75 -8.96
C VAL A 139 -19.17 -14.44 -10.11
N LYS A 140 -18.33 -13.73 -10.84
CA LYS A 140 -17.56 -14.29 -11.96
C LYS A 140 -16.56 -15.35 -11.50
N ILE A 141 -15.88 -15.11 -10.36
CA ILE A 141 -14.95 -16.08 -9.77
C ILE A 141 -15.70 -17.34 -9.33
N MET A 142 -16.84 -17.20 -8.68
CA MET A 142 -17.67 -18.35 -8.29
C MET A 142 -18.18 -19.12 -9.50
N ALA A 143 -18.66 -18.45 -10.52
CA ALA A 143 -19.10 -19.07 -11.77
C ALA A 143 -17.94 -19.84 -12.43
N SER A 144 -16.73 -19.33 -12.45
CA SER A 144 -15.57 -20.02 -13.01
C SER A 144 -15.23 -21.30 -12.25
N LYS A 145 -15.37 -21.31 -10.94
CA LYS A 145 -15.15 -22.50 -10.09
C LYS A 145 -16.18 -23.60 -10.38
N VAL A 146 -17.44 -23.21 -10.59
CA VAL A 146 -18.51 -24.16 -10.91
C VAL A 146 -18.37 -24.74 -12.31
N THR A 147 -17.99 -23.91 -13.27
CA THR A 147 -17.86 -24.34 -14.68
C THR A 147 -16.50 -24.91 -15.03
N GLY A 148 -15.51 -24.80 -14.14
CA GLY A 148 -14.13 -25.21 -14.42
C GLY A 148 -13.38 -24.32 -15.42
N SER A 149 -13.93 -23.16 -15.76
CA SER A 149 -13.27 -22.18 -16.62
C SER A 149 -12.24 -21.35 -15.83
N GLU A 150 -11.31 -20.71 -16.55
CA GLU A 150 -10.35 -19.80 -15.90
C GLU A 150 -11.07 -18.63 -15.21
N PRO A 151 -10.67 -18.26 -13.99
CA PRO A 151 -11.22 -17.07 -13.34
C PRO A 151 -10.99 -15.83 -14.20
N PRO A 152 -11.99 -14.94 -14.33
CA PRO A 152 -11.80 -13.69 -15.05
C PRO A 152 -10.83 -12.79 -14.26
N GLY A 153 -9.89 -12.18 -14.94
CA GLY A 153 -8.97 -11.25 -14.34
C GLY A 153 -7.92 -10.76 -15.32
N GLN A 154 -7.40 -9.60 -15.03
CA GLN A 154 -6.28 -8.99 -15.74
C GLN A 154 -5.10 -8.91 -14.79
N MET A 155 -3.94 -9.28 -15.27
CA MET A 155 -2.69 -9.16 -14.55
C MET A 155 -1.76 -8.21 -15.28
N GLY A 156 -1.07 -7.38 -14.55
CA GLY A 156 -0.10 -6.48 -15.13
C GLY A 156 1.02 -6.15 -14.15
N THR A 157 2.16 -5.80 -14.70
CA THR A 157 3.32 -5.32 -13.93
C THR A 157 3.77 -4.00 -14.51
N VAL A 158 4.11 -3.07 -13.66
CA VAL A 158 4.64 -1.78 -14.07
C VAL A 158 5.84 -1.39 -13.22
N GLU A 159 6.89 -0.90 -13.87
CA GLU A 159 7.99 -0.22 -13.19
C GLU A 159 7.58 1.24 -12.94
N LEU A 160 7.80 1.70 -11.73
CA LEU A 160 7.37 3.02 -11.27
C LEU A 160 8.50 4.04 -11.29
#